data_03a2f88ebce6c5d93b43f0baa2ae2551
#
_entry.id   03a2f88ebce6c5d93b43f0baa2ae2551
#
_cell.length_a   1.000
_cell.length_b   1.000
_cell.length_c   1.000
_cell.angle_alpha   90.00
_cell.angle_beta   90.00
_cell.angle_gamma   90.00
#
_symmetry.space_group_name_H-M   'P 1'
#
loop_
_entity.id
_entity.type
_entity.pdbx_description
1 polymer ?
#
loop_
_entity_poly.entity_id
_entity_poly.type
_entity_poly.pdbx_seq_one_letter_code
_entity_poly.pdbx_strand_id
1 'polypeptide(L)' 'MILIIDFGAQYSQLIARRVREAKVYCEIVPYTYTLEQIREKAPEGIILSGGPASVY' A
#
# COMPACT_ATOMS: atom_id res chain seq x y z
N MET A 1 6.65 9.12 0.99
CA MET A 1 6.56 7.67 0.94
C MET A 1 5.11 7.26 0.75
N ILE A 2 4.88 6.27 -0.08
CA ILE A 2 3.55 5.74 -0.33
C ILE A 2 3.41 4.41 0.39
N LEU A 3 2.32 4.22 1.10
CA LEU A 3 2.07 2.99 1.83
C LEU A 3 1.05 2.16 1.07
N ILE A 4 1.39 0.90 0.82
CA ILE A 4 0.52 -0.02 0.10
C ILE A 4 0.01 -1.05 1.09
N ILE A 5 -1.29 -1.07 1.31
CA ILE A 5 -1.90 -2.01 2.25
C ILE A 5 -2.38 -3.22 1.46
N ASP A 6 -1.84 -4.38 1.82
CA ASP A 6 -2.08 -5.63 1.12
C ASP A 6 -3.26 -6.36 1.75
N PHE A 7 -4.34 -6.52 1.00
CA PHE A 7 -5.54 -7.23 1.45
C PHE A 7 -5.60 -8.65 0.91
N GLY A 8 -4.46 -9.20 0.53
CA GLY A 8 -4.40 -10.58 0.11
C GLY A 8 -4.36 -10.81 -1.38
N ALA A 9 -4.41 -9.76 -2.17
CA ALA A 9 -4.27 -9.91 -3.60
C ALA A 9 -2.80 -9.97 -3.98
N GLN A 10 -2.52 -10.55 -5.13
CA GLN A 10 -1.15 -10.70 -5.58
C GLN A 10 -0.62 -9.47 -6.30
N TYR A 11 -1.38 -8.40 -6.30
CA TYR A 11 -1.03 -7.22 -7.08
C TYR A 11 -0.17 -6.22 -6.33
N SER A 12 0.03 -6.42 -5.02
CA SER A 12 0.74 -5.44 -4.22
C SER A 12 2.15 -5.19 -4.71
N GLN A 13 2.85 -6.25 -5.10
CA GLN A 13 4.21 -6.10 -5.58
C GLN A 13 4.26 -5.41 -6.94
N LEU A 14 3.28 -5.68 -7.78
CA LEU A 14 3.20 -5.02 -9.08
C LEU A 14 2.95 -3.52 -8.89
N ILE A 15 2.06 -3.19 -7.98
CA ILE A 15 1.78 -1.80 -7.67
C ILE A 15 3.02 -1.12 -7.12
N ALA A 16 3.72 -1.79 -6.22
CA ALA A 16 4.95 -1.24 -5.65
C ALA A 16 5.99 -0.99 -6.72
N ARG A 17 6.11 -1.91 -7.66
CA ARG A 17 7.05 -1.74 -8.76
C ARG A 17 6.72 -0.51 -9.58
N ARG A 18 5.43 -0.31 -9.89
CA ARG A 18 5.01 0.85 -10.68
C ARG A 18 5.28 2.15 -9.95
N VAL A 19 5.04 2.16 -8.64
CA VAL A 19 5.31 3.34 -7.85
C VAL A 19 6.80 3.64 -7.83
N ARG A 20 7.64 2.62 -7.70
CA ARG A 20 9.08 2.80 -7.70
C ARG A 20 9.61 3.25 -9.05
N GLU A 21 8.98 2.79 -10.12
CA GLU A 21 9.35 3.26 -11.46
C GLU A 21 9.16 4.77 -11.60
N ALA A 22 8.23 5.31 -10.85
CA ALA A 22 8.02 6.75 -10.81
C ALA A 22 8.99 7.44 -9.83
N LYS A 23 9.96 6.69 -9.30
CA LYS A 23 10.97 7.18 -8.37
C LYS A 23 10.37 7.65 -7.05
N VAL A 24 9.33 6.95 -6.61
CA VAL A 24 8.68 7.22 -5.34
C VAL A 24 8.91 6.03 -4.43
N TYR A 25 9.36 6.29 -3.22
CA TYR A 25 9.57 5.23 -2.26
C TYR A 25 8.22 4.71 -1.76
N CYS A 26 8.08 3.41 -1.65
CA CYS A 26 6.86 2.80 -1.14
C CYS A 26 7.18 1.60 -0.25
N GLU A 27 6.24 1.26 0.61
CA GLU A 27 6.33 0.09 1.46
C GLU A 27 5.03 -0.69 1.39
N ILE A 28 5.12 -2.01 1.45
CA ILE A 28 3.96 -2.89 1.48
C ILE A 28 3.77 -3.37 2.90
N VAL A 29 2.58 -3.20 3.44
CA VAL A 29 2.25 -3.63 4.79
C VAL A 29 0.99 -4.50 4.73
N PRO A 30 0.83 -5.43 5.70
CA PRO A 30 -0.36 -6.26 5.73
C PRO A 30 -1.59 -5.45 6.11
N TYR A 31 -2.75 -6.00 5.79
CA TYR A 31 -4.01 -5.33 6.11
C TYR A 31 -4.25 -5.24 7.62
N THR A 32 -3.51 -6.01 8.40
CA THR A 32 -3.64 -5.97 9.86
C THR A 32 -2.93 -4.77 10.48
N TYR A 33 -2.24 -3.98 9.68
CA TYR A 33 -1.58 -2.78 10.17
C TYR A 33 -2.59 -1.86 10.84
N THR A 34 -2.24 -1.36 12.02
CA THR A 34 -3.14 -0.48 12.77
C THR A 34 -3.02 0.95 12.27
N LEU A 35 -4.03 1.73 12.60
CA LEU A 35 -4.02 3.14 12.26
C LEU A 35 -2.83 3.86 12.90
N GLU A 36 -2.47 3.46 14.12
CA GLU A 36 -1.33 4.05 14.78
C GLU A 36 -0.04 3.76 14.05
N GLN A 37 0.11 2.54 13.56
CA GLN A 37 1.30 2.16 12.80
C GLN A 37 1.39 2.94 11.50
N ILE A 38 0.26 3.18 10.87
CA ILE A 38 0.22 3.98 9.66
C ILE A 38 0.63 5.42 9.97
N ARG A 39 0.15 5.96 11.06
CA ARG A 39 0.51 7.31 11.46
C ARG A 39 1.99 7.47 11.74
N GLU A 40 2.58 6.44 12.34
CA GLU A 40 4.01 6.48 12.65
C GLU A 40 4.84 6.55 11.37
N LYS A 41 4.38 5.92 10.32
CA LYS A 41 5.10 5.98 9.05
C LYS A 41 4.86 7.27 8.30
N ALA A 42 3.81 7.99 8.64
CA ALA A 42 3.48 9.29 8.05
C ALA A 42 3.55 9.28 6.52
N PRO A 43 2.82 8.36 5.86
CA PRO A 43 2.87 8.31 4.41
C PRO A 43 2.16 9.50 3.79
N GLU A 44 2.61 9.88 2.60
CA GLU A 44 1.97 10.92 1.84
C GLU A 44 0.74 10.41 1.09
N GLY A 45 0.67 9.12 0.87
CA GLY A 45 -0.46 8.50 0.21
C GLY A 45 -0.58 7.05 0.62
N ILE A 46 -1.79 6.51 0.49
CA ILE A 46 -2.10 5.13 0.84
C ILE A 46 -2.81 4.48 -0.32
N ILE A 47 -2.32 3.31 -0.73
CA ILE A 47 -2.97 2.52 -1.77
C ILE A 47 -3.50 1.25 -1.14
N LEU A 48 -4.78 0.99 -1.34
CA LEU A 48 -5.40 -0.24 -0.88
C LEU A 48 -5.33 -1.24 -2.02
N SER A 49 -4.59 -2.32 -1.81
CA SER A 49 -4.33 -3.30 -2.85
C SER A 49 -5.03 -4.61 -2.52
N GLY A 50 -5.80 -5.09 -3.48
CA GLY A 50 -6.39 -6.39 -3.37
C GLY A 50 -7.82 -6.35 -2.94
N GLY A 51 -8.44 -7.51 -3.04
CA GLY A 51 -9.83 -7.63 -2.71
C GLY A 51 -10.71 -7.36 -3.92
N PRO A 52 -11.61 -8.26 -4.22
CA PRO A 52 -12.49 -8.09 -5.37
C PRO A 52 -13.50 -6.98 -5.18
N ALA A 53 -13.68 -6.52 -3.97
CA ALA A 53 -14.70 -5.53 -3.66
C ALA A 53 -14.14 -4.14 -3.50
N SER A 54 -12.96 -3.90 -3.99
CA SER A 54 -12.30 -2.61 -3.83
C SER A 54 -12.80 -1.62 -4.87
N VAL A 55 -14.06 -1.55 -5.02
CA VAL A 55 -14.66 -0.65 -5.99
C VAL A 55 -15.38 0.45 -5.24
N TYR A 56 -14.83 1.59 -5.29
CA TYR A 56 -15.39 2.75 -4.62
C TYR A 56 -15.28 3.97 -5.48
#